data_10792e8585cb39a5722bd577e1b19b41
#
_entry.id   10792e8585cb39a5722bd577e1b19b41
#
_cell.length_a   1.000
_cell.length_b   1.000
_cell.length_c   1.000
_cell.angle_alpha   90.00
_cell.angle_beta   90.00
_cell.angle_gamma   90.00
#
_symmetry.space_group_name_H-M   'P 1'
#
loop_
_entity.id
_entity.type
_entity.pdbx_description
1 polymer ?
#
loop_
_entity_poly.entity_id
_entity_poly.type
_entity_poly.pdbx_seq_one_letter_code
_entity_poly.pdbx_strand_id
1 'polypeptide(L)'
;MAQTDRPTLAVVGATGAVGTVMLQILSQHADIWGEIRLIASSRSAGRKLAVRGEEVEVMALCEEAFDGVDVAMFDVPDEISAQWAPVAASKGAVVVDNSAAFRMDPDVPLVVPEVNPHAARVRPRGIVANPNCTTLSMIVAVGALHAEFGLRELVVSSYQAVSGAGRAGIDTLRQQMSLVAGTELGTHPGDVRRAVGDNTGPFLEPVALNVVPWAGSLREDGWSSEEMKVRDESRKILGLPDLKVAVTCVRVPVVTTHSLTVHARFQGEVTVDKAREILATAPGVVLFDNPAAGEFPTPADVVGTDPTWVGRVRRSLDDPAGLEFFVCGDNLRKGAALNTAQIAELVAQEFPPAA
;
A
#
# COMPACT_ATOMS: atom_id res chain seq x y z
N MET A 1 -20.53 -7.47 31.56
CA MET A 1 -19.18 -7.44 30.97
C MET A 1 -18.60 -6.08 31.32
N ALA A 2 -17.44 -6.00 31.96
CA ALA A 2 -16.78 -4.73 32.20
C ALA A 2 -16.49 -4.10 30.83
N GLN A 3 -17.02 -2.92 30.55
CA GLN A 3 -16.70 -2.13 29.39
C GLN A 3 -15.21 -1.82 29.51
N THR A 4 -14.40 -2.35 28.59
CA THR A 4 -12.98 -2.04 28.58
C THR A 4 -12.88 -0.57 28.13
N ASP A 5 -12.12 0.27 28.87
CA ASP A 5 -11.90 1.68 28.52
C ASP A 5 -11.08 1.86 27.22
N ARG A 6 -10.82 0.77 26.51
CA ARG A 6 -10.07 0.75 25.23
C ARG A 6 -11.01 0.73 24.04
N PRO A 7 -10.66 1.42 22.95
CA PRO A 7 -11.50 1.48 21.74
C PRO A 7 -11.71 0.10 21.10
N THR A 8 -12.94 -0.11 20.61
CA THR A 8 -13.34 -1.31 19.84
C THR A 8 -12.93 -1.14 18.38
N LEU A 9 -12.18 -2.11 17.85
CA LEU A 9 -11.74 -2.15 16.46
C LEU A 9 -12.57 -3.16 15.64
N ALA A 10 -13.03 -2.75 14.46
CA ALA A 10 -13.54 -3.68 13.44
C ALA A 10 -12.53 -3.83 12.29
N VAL A 11 -12.32 -5.06 11.81
CA VAL A 11 -11.55 -5.36 10.60
C VAL A 11 -12.50 -5.90 9.55
N VAL A 12 -12.85 -5.09 8.57
CA VAL A 12 -13.79 -5.41 7.49
C VAL A 12 -13.00 -5.90 6.27
N GLY A 13 -13.29 -7.14 5.84
CA GLY A 13 -12.48 -7.84 4.84
C GLY A 13 -11.41 -8.76 5.47
N ALA A 14 -11.57 -9.13 6.75
CA ALA A 14 -10.59 -9.88 7.56
C ALA A 14 -10.09 -11.19 6.91
N THR A 15 -10.83 -11.79 5.99
CA THR A 15 -10.47 -13.04 5.28
C THR A 15 -9.71 -12.82 3.97
N GLY A 16 -9.53 -11.56 3.56
CA GLY A 16 -8.79 -11.17 2.36
C GLY A 16 -7.27 -11.31 2.52
N ALA A 17 -6.52 -11.11 1.43
CA ALA A 17 -5.06 -11.17 1.46
C ALA A 17 -4.47 -10.11 2.39
N VAL A 18 -4.90 -8.86 2.26
CA VAL A 18 -4.47 -7.74 3.12
C VAL A 18 -5.08 -7.88 4.52
N GLY A 19 -6.37 -8.26 4.64
CA GLY A 19 -7.02 -8.49 5.92
C GLY A 19 -6.26 -9.49 6.80
N THR A 20 -5.76 -10.58 6.22
CA THR A 20 -4.93 -11.55 6.94
C THR A 20 -3.62 -10.93 7.45
N VAL A 21 -3.00 -10.04 6.68
CA VAL A 21 -1.80 -9.30 7.09
C VAL A 21 -2.14 -8.29 8.18
N MET A 22 -3.31 -7.62 8.13
CA MET A 22 -3.79 -6.75 9.21
C MET A 22 -3.86 -7.50 10.55
N LEU A 23 -4.41 -8.73 10.57
CA LEU A 23 -4.48 -9.54 11.79
C LEU A 23 -3.09 -9.91 12.33
N GLN A 24 -2.11 -10.18 11.45
CA GLN A 24 -0.73 -10.41 11.85
C GLN A 24 -0.11 -9.16 12.48
N ILE A 25 -0.30 -7.98 11.87
CA ILE A 25 0.19 -6.69 12.38
C ILE A 25 -0.42 -6.39 13.73
N LEU A 26 -1.74 -6.51 13.89
CA LEU A 26 -2.43 -6.33 15.17
C LEU A 26 -1.94 -7.27 16.27
N SER A 27 -1.42 -8.45 15.90
CA SER A 27 -0.83 -9.40 16.84
C SER A 27 0.62 -9.07 17.23
N GLN A 28 1.30 -8.23 16.43
CA GLN A 28 2.71 -7.85 16.62
C GLN A 28 2.87 -6.46 17.25
N HIS A 29 1.91 -5.57 17.04
CA HIS A 29 1.92 -4.20 17.54
C HIS A 29 1.43 -4.11 19.00
N ALA A 30 1.56 -2.91 19.56
CA ALA A 30 1.08 -2.64 20.92
C ALA A 30 -0.43 -2.92 21.04
N ASP A 31 -0.82 -3.61 22.09
CA ASP A 31 -2.21 -3.95 22.38
C ASP A 31 -2.95 -2.73 22.96
N ILE A 32 -3.44 -1.88 22.08
CA ILE A 32 -4.21 -0.66 22.43
C ILE A 32 -5.72 -0.87 22.29
N TRP A 33 -6.14 -1.97 21.69
CA TRP A 33 -7.54 -2.25 21.37
C TRP A 33 -8.24 -3.04 22.48
N GLY A 34 -9.49 -2.73 22.72
CA GLY A 34 -10.38 -3.54 23.53
C GLY A 34 -10.85 -4.79 22.78
N GLU A 35 -12.09 -4.74 22.31
CA GLU A 35 -12.64 -5.79 21.43
C GLU A 35 -12.08 -5.61 20.00
N ILE A 36 -11.77 -6.74 19.33
CA ILE A 36 -11.52 -6.76 17.88
C ILE A 36 -12.60 -7.61 17.21
N ARG A 37 -13.38 -7.00 16.34
CA ARG A 37 -14.41 -7.65 15.53
C ARG A 37 -13.88 -7.94 14.13
N LEU A 38 -14.05 -9.19 13.69
CA LEU A 38 -13.70 -9.62 12.35
C LEU A 38 -14.95 -9.68 11.49
N ILE A 39 -14.99 -8.90 10.41
CA ILE A 39 -16.16 -8.77 9.56
C ILE A 39 -15.78 -9.17 8.13
N ALA A 40 -16.59 -10.00 7.48
CA ALA A 40 -16.42 -10.38 6.09
C ALA A 40 -17.76 -10.70 5.42
N SER A 41 -17.73 -11.16 4.16
CA SER A 41 -18.95 -11.57 3.46
C SER A 41 -19.65 -12.73 4.20
N SER A 42 -20.95 -12.89 3.98
CA SER A 42 -21.75 -13.98 4.56
C SER A 42 -21.18 -15.38 4.28
N ARG A 43 -20.45 -15.56 3.17
CA ARG A 43 -19.76 -16.83 2.85
C ARG A 43 -18.61 -17.16 3.81
N SER A 44 -18.07 -16.16 4.48
CA SER A 44 -16.96 -16.33 5.42
C SER A 44 -17.39 -16.27 6.88
N ALA A 45 -18.64 -15.92 7.16
CA ALA A 45 -19.19 -15.88 8.51
C ALA A 45 -19.11 -17.25 9.20
N GLY A 46 -18.85 -17.26 10.52
CA GLY A 46 -18.65 -18.46 11.32
C GLY A 46 -17.24 -19.06 11.25
N ARG A 47 -16.37 -18.60 10.34
CA ARG A 47 -14.95 -18.97 10.34
C ARG A 47 -14.27 -18.35 11.55
N LYS A 48 -13.27 -19.05 12.10
CA LYS A 48 -12.43 -18.52 13.18
C LYS A 48 -11.07 -18.14 12.62
N LEU A 49 -10.59 -16.97 13.01
CA LEU A 49 -9.26 -16.47 12.65
C LEU A 49 -8.52 -16.08 13.94
N ALA A 50 -7.21 -16.33 13.96
CA ALA A 50 -6.38 -15.94 15.08
C ALA A 50 -5.98 -14.47 15.00
N VAL A 51 -6.17 -13.73 16.10
CA VAL A 51 -5.65 -12.38 16.30
C VAL A 51 -5.25 -12.21 17.78
N ARG A 52 -4.09 -11.66 18.05
CA ARG A 52 -3.52 -11.50 19.42
C ARG A 52 -3.49 -12.81 20.24
N GLY A 53 -3.33 -13.95 19.55
CA GLY A 53 -3.31 -15.27 20.20
C GLY A 53 -4.69 -15.86 20.55
N GLU A 54 -5.76 -15.17 20.21
CA GLU A 54 -7.15 -15.61 20.43
C GLU A 54 -7.83 -15.99 19.11
N GLU A 55 -8.72 -16.96 19.15
CA GLU A 55 -9.61 -17.29 18.03
C GLU A 55 -10.85 -16.40 18.07
N VAL A 56 -11.02 -15.55 17.05
CA VAL A 56 -12.18 -14.67 16.91
C VAL A 56 -13.04 -15.14 15.75
N GLU A 57 -14.35 -15.25 15.97
CA GLU A 57 -15.30 -15.65 14.96
C GLU A 57 -15.59 -14.50 13.99
N VAL A 58 -15.59 -14.80 12.69
CA VAL A 58 -15.88 -13.83 11.63
C VAL A 58 -17.40 -13.61 11.55
N MET A 59 -17.82 -12.36 11.69
CA MET A 59 -19.21 -11.91 11.53
C MET A 59 -19.52 -11.62 10.06
N ALA A 60 -20.78 -11.78 9.68
CA ALA A 60 -21.27 -11.29 8.39
C ALA A 60 -21.33 -9.77 8.39
N LEU A 61 -20.99 -9.15 7.24
CA LEU A 61 -21.12 -7.72 7.04
C LEU A 61 -22.61 -7.32 7.06
N CYS A 62 -23.01 -6.58 8.08
CA CYS A 62 -24.34 -6.01 8.29
C CYS A 62 -24.23 -4.74 9.11
N GLU A 63 -25.32 -3.99 9.22
CA GLU A 63 -25.34 -2.70 9.93
C GLU A 63 -25.03 -2.86 11.43
N GLU A 64 -25.58 -3.89 12.05
CA GLU A 64 -25.46 -4.18 13.48
C GLU A 64 -24.01 -4.58 13.87
N ALA A 65 -23.21 -5.06 12.90
CA ALA A 65 -21.81 -5.38 13.14
C ALA A 65 -20.97 -4.16 13.55
N PHE A 66 -21.46 -2.95 13.26
CA PHE A 66 -20.79 -1.68 13.61
C PHE A 66 -21.30 -1.06 14.91
N ASP A 67 -22.28 -1.64 15.59
CA ASP A 67 -22.79 -1.09 16.85
C ASP A 67 -21.71 -1.08 17.93
N GLY A 68 -21.34 0.12 18.42
CA GLY A 68 -20.31 0.30 19.43
C GLY A 68 -18.87 0.08 18.92
N VAL A 69 -18.63 0.15 17.62
CA VAL A 69 -17.29 0.18 17.01
C VAL A 69 -16.77 1.63 17.04
N ASP A 70 -15.56 1.83 17.55
CA ASP A 70 -14.91 3.14 17.59
C ASP A 70 -14.04 3.38 16.34
N VAL A 71 -13.35 2.35 15.86
CA VAL A 71 -12.51 2.42 14.64
C VAL A 71 -12.79 1.21 13.76
N ALA A 72 -12.92 1.43 12.45
CA ALA A 72 -13.16 0.35 11.48
C ALA A 72 -12.14 0.41 10.34
N MET A 73 -11.28 -0.59 10.23
CA MET A 73 -10.36 -0.78 9.09
C MET A 73 -11.07 -1.56 7.99
N PHE A 74 -11.14 -0.96 6.79
CA PHE A 74 -11.79 -1.53 5.62
C PHE A 74 -10.76 -2.00 4.59
N ASP A 75 -10.84 -3.27 4.18
CA ASP A 75 -10.10 -3.85 3.05
C ASP A 75 -11.07 -4.69 2.20
N VAL A 76 -11.89 -4.01 1.44
CA VAL A 76 -12.95 -4.58 0.60
C VAL A 76 -12.95 -3.89 -0.77
N PRO A 77 -13.61 -4.45 -1.81
CA PRO A 77 -13.79 -3.78 -3.10
C PRO A 77 -14.39 -2.38 -2.97
N ASP A 78 -14.03 -1.50 -3.92
CA ASP A 78 -14.44 -0.08 -3.92
C ASP A 78 -15.95 0.10 -3.76
N GLU A 79 -16.77 -0.73 -4.44
CA GLU A 79 -18.22 -0.65 -4.37
C GLU A 79 -18.76 -1.03 -2.98
N ILE A 80 -18.13 -1.99 -2.33
CA ILE A 80 -18.50 -2.43 -0.98
C ILE A 80 -18.10 -1.36 0.02
N SER A 81 -16.91 -0.77 -0.12
CA SER A 81 -16.49 0.33 0.76
C SER A 81 -17.38 1.56 0.56
N ALA A 82 -17.69 1.94 -0.68
CA ALA A 82 -18.59 3.06 -0.99
C ALA A 82 -19.96 2.92 -0.33
N GLN A 83 -20.47 1.67 -0.20
CA GLN A 83 -21.75 1.37 0.47
C GLN A 83 -21.61 1.38 1.99
N TRP A 84 -20.59 0.71 2.55
CA TRP A 84 -20.57 0.36 3.97
C TRP A 84 -19.73 1.29 4.85
N ALA A 85 -18.72 1.99 4.30
CA ALA A 85 -17.94 2.93 5.08
C ALA A 85 -18.82 4.10 5.62
N PRO A 86 -19.74 4.70 4.84
CA PRO A 86 -20.68 5.67 5.38
C PRO A 86 -21.62 5.11 6.45
N VAL A 87 -22.01 3.84 6.35
CA VAL A 87 -22.84 3.17 7.36
C VAL A 87 -22.07 3.05 8.69
N ALA A 88 -20.84 2.54 8.64
CA ALA A 88 -19.98 2.47 9.83
C ALA A 88 -19.75 3.84 10.46
N ALA A 89 -19.47 4.87 9.64
CA ALA A 89 -19.30 6.25 10.11
C ALA A 89 -20.57 6.82 10.75
N SER A 90 -21.76 6.50 10.22
CA SER A 90 -23.04 6.93 10.79
C SER A 90 -23.35 6.28 12.16
N LYS A 91 -22.73 5.13 12.45
CA LYS A 91 -22.79 4.42 13.74
C LYS A 91 -21.76 4.99 14.76
N GLY A 92 -20.94 5.96 14.36
CA GLY A 92 -19.95 6.62 15.21
C GLY A 92 -18.52 6.11 15.03
N ALA A 93 -18.30 5.09 14.21
CA ALA A 93 -16.94 4.61 13.95
C ALA A 93 -16.13 5.60 13.08
N VAL A 94 -14.85 5.76 13.39
CA VAL A 94 -13.91 6.35 12.42
C VAL A 94 -13.46 5.25 11.47
N VAL A 95 -13.75 5.42 10.19
CA VAL A 95 -13.37 4.46 9.15
C VAL A 95 -12.00 4.76 8.59
N VAL A 96 -11.13 3.75 8.51
CA VAL A 96 -9.86 3.79 7.78
C VAL A 96 -9.99 2.88 6.56
N ASP A 97 -10.15 3.48 5.39
CA ASP A 97 -10.51 2.78 4.16
C ASP A 97 -9.31 2.53 3.24
N ASN A 98 -8.99 1.25 3.00
CA ASN A 98 -7.92 0.84 2.08
C ASN A 98 -8.36 0.76 0.61
N SER A 99 -9.65 0.91 0.31
CA SER A 99 -10.16 0.94 -1.07
C SER A 99 -9.81 2.24 -1.80
N ALA A 100 -10.11 2.32 -3.09
CA ALA A 100 -9.95 3.56 -3.84
C ALA A 100 -11.19 4.48 -3.78
N ALA A 101 -12.29 4.04 -3.14
CA ALA A 101 -13.57 4.70 -3.19
C ALA A 101 -13.55 6.17 -2.74
N PHE A 102 -12.74 6.50 -1.75
CA PHE A 102 -12.73 7.84 -1.13
C PHE A 102 -11.41 8.59 -1.27
N ARG A 103 -10.37 8.00 -1.87
CA ARG A 103 -9.03 8.60 -1.88
C ARG A 103 -8.97 10.00 -2.46
N MET A 104 -9.75 10.26 -3.52
CA MET A 104 -9.77 11.57 -4.19
C MET A 104 -10.95 12.45 -3.80
N ASP A 105 -11.80 12.01 -2.86
CA ASP A 105 -12.86 12.83 -2.29
C ASP A 105 -12.24 14.01 -1.51
N PRO A 106 -12.62 15.27 -1.77
CA PRO A 106 -12.05 16.44 -1.10
C PRO A 106 -12.35 16.47 0.42
N ASP A 107 -13.45 15.85 0.85
CA ASP A 107 -13.88 15.78 2.25
C ASP A 107 -13.32 14.58 3.01
N VAL A 108 -12.46 13.76 2.35
CA VAL A 108 -11.82 12.60 2.96
C VAL A 108 -10.30 12.79 2.91
N PRO A 109 -9.59 12.86 4.04
CA PRO A 109 -8.14 12.96 4.06
C PRO A 109 -7.50 11.66 3.56
N LEU A 110 -6.41 11.78 2.79
CA LEU A 110 -5.56 10.70 2.32
C LEU A 110 -4.26 10.73 3.14
N VAL A 111 -4.03 9.72 3.98
CA VAL A 111 -3.07 9.83 5.08
C VAL A 111 -1.94 8.80 4.98
N VAL A 112 -0.72 9.31 5.18
CA VAL A 112 0.50 8.53 5.43
C VAL A 112 1.09 9.05 6.73
N PRO A 113 1.07 8.29 7.84
CA PRO A 113 1.45 8.77 9.16
C PRO A 113 2.86 9.38 9.24
N GLU A 114 3.82 8.90 8.43
CA GLU A 114 5.18 9.46 8.37
C GLU A 114 5.27 10.77 7.57
N VAL A 115 4.23 11.13 6.80
CA VAL A 115 4.28 12.29 5.89
C VAL A 115 3.31 13.39 6.32
N ASN A 116 2.03 13.05 6.50
CA ASN A 116 0.97 14.02 6.78
C ASN A 116 -0.01 13.57 7.89
N PRO A 117 0.47 13.12 9.08
CA PRO A 117 -0.37 12.58 10.15
C PRO A 117 -1.47 13.55 10.61
N HIS A 118 -1.20 14.86 10.56
CA HIS A 118 -2.15 15.91 10.95
C HIS A 118 -3.42 15.91 10.11
N ALA A 119 -3.37 15.44 8.87
CA ALA A 119 -4.52 15.38 7.98
C ALA A 119 -5.64 14.45 8.50
N ALA A 120 -5.30 13.43 9.28
CA ALA A 120 -6.28 12.51 9.87
C ALA A 120 -7.27 13.18 10.83
N ARG A 121 -6.92 14.35 11.38
CA ARG A 121 -7.77 15.08 12.33
C ARG A 121 -8.98 15.77 11.69
N VAL A 122 -8.90 16.07 10.39
CA VAL A 122 -9.98 16.76 9.65
C VAL A 122 -10.63 15.75 8.71
N ARG A 123 -11.73 15.13 9.17
CA ARG A 123 -12.44 14.06 8.45
C ARG A 123 -13.97 14.26 8.53
N PRO A 124 -14.51 15.25 7.82
CA PRO A 124 -15.94 15.61 7.92
C PRO A 124 -16.89 14.44 7.66
N ARG A 125 -16.45 13.43 6.90
CA ARG A 125 -17.24 12.24 6.61
C ARG A 125 -17.01 11.09 7.59
N GLY A 126 -16.20 11.26 8.65
CA GLY A 126 -15.82 10.17 9.55
C GLY A 126 -14.92 9.12 8.90
N ILE A 127 -14.39 9.38 7.70
CA ILE A 127 -13.57 8.45 6.90
C ILE A 127 -12.18 9.06 6.70
N VAL A 128 -11.15 8.22 6.82
CA VAL A 128 -9.75 8.47 6.44
C VAL A 128 -9.37 7.47 5.37
N ALA A 129 -8.88 7.92 4.23
CA ALA A 129 -8.44 7.05 3.15
C ALA A 129 -6.96 6.64 3.30
N ASN A 130 -6.70 5.37 3.04
CA ASN A 130 -5.37 4.80 2.91
C ASN A 130 -4.92 4.83 1.45
N PRO A 131 -3.71 5.30 1.12
CA PRO A 131 -3.25 5.41 -0.26
C PRO A 131 -3.06 4.06 -0.97
N ASN A 132 -2.87 4.14 -2.29
CA ASN A 132 -2.51 3.03 -3.15
C ASN A 132 -1.15 2.44 -2.78
N CYS A 133 -0.99 1.12 -2.93
CA CYS A 133 0.22 0.40 -2.55
C CYS A 133 1.47 0.86 -3.31
N THR A 134 1.35 1.22 -4.58
CA THR A 134 2.47 1.73 -5.38
C THR A 134 2.88 3.13 -4.90
N THR A 135 1.90 3.99 -4.61
CA THR A 135 2.16 5.30 -3.98
C THR A 135 2.84 5.14 -2.63
N LEU A 136 2.31 4.27 -1.76
CA LEU A 136 2.86 4.01 -0.42
C LEU A 136 4.29 3.49 -0.46
N SER A 137 4.63 2.66 -1.45
CA SER A 137 5.99 2.11 -1.57
C SER A 137 7.08 3.17 -1.74
N MET A 138 6.74 4.38 -2.22
CA MET A 138 7.74 5.44 -2.46
C MET A 138 7.52 6.69 -1.62
N ILE A 139 6.26 7.00 -1.25
CA ILE A 139 5.90 8.33 -0.77
C ILE A 139 6.52 8.67 0.59
N VAL A 140 6.85 7.67 1.42
CA VAL A 140 7.53 7.88 2.70
C VAL A 140 8.93 8.46 2.46
N ALA A 141 9.71 7.87 1.55
CA ALA A 141 11.05 8.35 1.20
C ALA A 141 10.97 9.69 0.44
N VAL A 142 10.06 9.81 -0.52
CA VAL A 142 9.85 11.03 -1.30
C VAL A 142 9.40 12.19 -0.39
N GLY A 143 8.52 11.93 0.57
CA GLY A 143 8.04 12.92 1.54
C GLY A 143 9.15 13.45 2.44
N ALA A 144 10.02 12.56 2.93
CA ALA A 144 11.19 12.96 3.72
C ALA A 144 12.14 13.89 2.93
N LEU A 145 12.42 13.55 1.67
CA LEU A 145 13.24 14.38 0.79
C LEU A 145 12.53 15.69 0.41
N HIS A 146 11.20 15.64 0.21
CA HIS A 146 10.40 16.83 -0.09
C HIS A 146 10.44 17.86 1.04
N ALA A 147 10.36 17.42 2.29
CA ALA A 147 10.35 18.31 3.45
C ALA A 147 11.62 19.19 3.53
N GLU A 148 12.76 18.67 3.06
CA GLU A 148 14.04 19.41 3.05
C GLU A 148 14.25 20.18 1.75
N PHE A 149 14.06 19.53 0.59
CA PHE A 149 14.52 20.05 -0.69
C PHE A 149 13.43 20.71 -1.54
N GLY A 150 12.14 20.51 -1.22
CA GLY A 150 11.02 21.04 -1.99
C GLY A 150 10.88 20.38 -3.37
N LEU A 151 10.13 19.28 -3.43
CA LEU A 151 9.89 18.50 -4.65
C LEU A 151 9.17 19.31 -5.73
N ARG A 152 9.55 19.15 -6.99
CA ARG A 152 8.97 19.80 -8.18
C ARG A 152 8.49 18.84 -9.25
N GLU A 153 9.17 17.70 -9.38
CA GLU A 153 8.87 16.73 -10.41
C GLU A 153 9.23 15.32 -9.96
N LEU A 154 8.43 14.34 -10.38
CA LEU A 154 8.67 12.90 -10.23
C LEU A 154 8.56 12.22 -11.60
N VAL A 155 9.57 11.42 -11.93
CA VAL A 155 9.48 10.41 -13.00
C VAL A 155 9.68 9.05 -12.36
N VAL A 156 8.70 8.15 -12.54
CA VAL A 156 8.63 6.88 -11.83
C VAL A 156 8.39 5.74 -12.80
N SER A 157 9.14 4.65 -12.64
CA SER A 157 8.78 3.36 -13.23
C SER A 157 8.63 2.34 -12.12
N SER A 158 7.45 1.72 -12.02
CA SER A 158 7.20 0.71 -11.00
C SER A 158 7.41 -0.70 -11.53
N TYR A 159 7.88 -1.58 -10.65
CA TYR A 159 8.00 -3.03 -10.85
C TYR A 159 7.10 -3.69 -9.80
N GLN A 160 5.83 -3.93 -10.19
CA GLN A 160 4.78 -4.30 -9.25
C GLN A 160 4.60 -5.81 -9.15
N ALA A 161 4.64 -6.30 -7.91
CA ALA A 161 4.36 -7.69 -7.59
C ALA A 161 2.92 -8.08 -7.93
N VAL A 162 2.71 -9.36 -8.24
CA VAL A 162 1.39 -9.90 -8.60
C VAL A 162 0.38 -9.90 -7.45
N SER A 163 0.84 -9.88 -6.20
CA SER A 163 -0.02 -9.78 -5.01
C SER A 163 -0.87 -8.50 -4.96
N GLY A 164 -0.48 -7.45 -5.72
CA GLY A 164 -1.31 -6.26 -5.90
C GLY A 164 -2.64 -6.54 -6.62
N ALA A 165 -2.76 -7.67 -7.32
CA ALA A 165 -4.02 -8.20 -7.86
C ALA A 165 -4.66 -9.26 -6.94
N GLY A 166 -4.30 -9.27 -5.67
CA GLY A 166 -4.83 -10.19 -4.66
C GLY A 166 -4.37 -11.64 -4.82
N ARG A 167 -5.10 -12.54 -4.17
CA ARG A 167 -4.79 -13.97 -4.17
C ARG A 167 -4.77 -14.57 -5.58
N ALA A 168 -5.71 -14.16 -6.43
CA ALA A 168 -5.78 -14.63 -7.81
C ALA A 168 -4.48 -14.34 -8.59
N GLY A 169 -3.88 -13.15 -8.39
CA GLY A 169 -2.59 -12.80 -9.02
C GLY A 169 -1.45 -13.72 -8.58
N ILE A 170 -1.38 -14.01 -7.28
CA ILE A 170 -0.37 -14.92 -6.71
C ILE A 170 -0.52 -16.34 -7.28
N ASP A 171 -1.75 -16.85 -7.29
CA ASP A 171 -2.04 -18.20 -7.76
C ASP A 171 -1.76 -18.33 -9.26
N THR A 172 -2.11 -17.30 -10.06
CA THR A 172 -1.78 -17.23 -11.49
C THR A 172 -0.28 -17.28 -11.75
N LEU A 173 0.52 -16.47 -11.07
CA LEU A 173 1.97 -16.51 -11.23
C LEU A 173 2.54 -17.90 -10.89
N ARG A 174 2.11 -18.51 -9.77
CA ARG A 174 2.58 -19.84 -9.36
C ARG A 174 2.24 -20.92 -10.37
N GLN A 175 1.03 -20.89 -10.93
CA GLN A 175 0.62 -21.81 -11.98
C GLN A 175 1.46 -21.62 -13.26
N GLN A 176 1.64 -20.39 -13.70
CA GLN A 176 2.46 -20.07 -14.88
C GLN A 176 3.93 -20.45 -14.67
N MET A 177 4.51 -20.20 -13.49
CA MET A 177 5.86 -20.63 -13.15
C MET A 177 6.04 -22.15 -13.25
N SER A 178 5.03 -22.92 -12.87
CA SER A 178 5.05 -24.37 -13.01
C SER A 178 5.05 -24.83 -14.48
N LEU A 179 4.43 -24.06 -15.38
CA LEU A 179 4.40 -24.35 -16.82
C LEU A 179 5.74 -24.04 -17.50
N VAL A 180 6.48 -23.04 -17.03
CA VAL A 180 7.72 -22.59 -17.68
C VAL A 180 8.99 -23.16 -17.04
N ALA A 181 8.90 -23.71 -15.83
CA ALA A 181 10.04 -24.24 -15.12
C ALA A 181 10.67 -25.45 -15.88
N GLY A 182 11.99 -25.41 -16.06
CA GLY A 182 12.73 -26.49 -16.72
C GLY A 182 12.53 -26.56 -18.24
N THR A 183 11.96 -25.54 -18.86
CA THR A 183 11.76 -25.42 -20.30
C THR A 183 12.72 -24.42 -20.93
N GLU A 184 12.81 -24.42 -22.28
CA GLU A 184 13.56 -23.44 -23.08
C GLU A 184 12.68 -22.23 -23.47
N LEU A 185 11.51 -22.03 -22.80
CA LEU A 185 10.59 -20.93 -23.09
C LEU A 185 11.22 -19.56 -22.77
N GLY A 186 10.82 -18.53 -23.50
CA GLY A 186 11.36 -17.19 -23.41
C GLY A 186 12.48 -16.90 -24.42
N THR A 187 12.76 -17.85 -25.34
CA THR A 187 13.82 -17.73 -26.34
C THR A 187 13.30 -17.50 -27.76
N HIS A 188 12.00 -17.76 -28.00
CA HIS A 188 11.37 -17.56 -29.30
C HIS A 188 10.13 -16.67 -29.23
N PRO A 189 9.83 -15.87 -30.26
CA PRO A 189 8.69 -14.95 -30.25
C PRO A 189 7.37 -15.67 -29.96
N GLY A 190 6.67 -15.25 -28.91
CA GLY A 190 5.35 -15.73 -28.51
C GLY A 190 5.31 -17.14 -27.92
N ASP A 191 6.45 -17.77 -27.64
CA ASP A 191 6.51 -19.13 -27.08
C ASP A 191 5.88 -19.20 -25.67
N VAL A 192 6.19 -18.24 -24.78
CA VAL A 192 5.59 -18.13 -23.45
C VAL A 192 4.08 -17.93 -23.55
N ARG A 193 3.62 -17.03 -24.45
CA ARG A 193 2.19 -16.78 -24.64
C ARG A 193 1.44 -18.04 -25.09
N ARG A 194 2.00 -18.78 -26.05
CA ARG A 194 1.40 -20.06 -26.51
C ARG A 194 1.37 -21.12 -25.42
N ALA A 195 2.40 -21.19 -24.58
CA ALA A 195 2.48 -22.17 -23.50
C ALA A 195 1.50 -21.86 -22.35
N VAL A 196 1.33 -20.58 -22.01
CA VAL A 196 0.41 -20.12 -20.96
C VAL A 196 -1.06 -20.13 -21.47
N GLY A 197 -1.27 -19.85 -22.77
CA GLY A 197 -2.61 -19.77 -23.37
C GLY A 197 -3.45 -18.70 -22.66
N ASP A 198 -4.72 -19.01 -22.39
CA ASP A 198 -5.68 -18.11 -21.75
C ASP A 198 -5.53 -18.03 -20.22
N ASN A 199 -4.56 -18.75 -19.65
CA ASN A 199 -4.32 -18.74 -18.19
C ASN A 199 -3.55 -17.47 -17.75
N THR A 200 -4.09 -16.28 -18.05
CA THR A 200 -3.52 -14.99 -17.63
C THR A 200 -4.09 -14.48 -16.29
N GLY A 201 -5.18 -15.10 -15.80
CA GLY A 201 -5.84 -14.70 -14.55
C GLY A 201 -6.31 -13.24 -14.59
N PRO A 202 -5.94 -12.41 -13.60
CA PRO A 202 -6.34 -11.00 -13.56
C PRO A 202 -5.47 -10.08 -14.47
N PHE A 203 -4.54 -10.63 -15.23
CA PHE A 203 -3.60 -9.86 -16.06
C PHE A 203 -3.97 -9.94 -17.54
N LEU A 204 -3.58 -8.92 -18.31
CA LEU A 204 -3.80 -8.89 -19.76
C LEU A 204 -2.87 -9.83 -20.53
N GLU A 205 -1.72 -10.17 -19.93
CA GLU A 205 -0.67 -10.95 -20.54
C GLU A 205 -0.08 -11.94 -19.52
N PRO A 206 0.61 -13.00 -19.96
CA PRO A 206 1.39 -13.85 -19.07
C PRO A 206 2.38 -13.02 -18.26
N VAL A 207 2.52 -13.31 -16.95
CA VAL A 207 3.51 -12.65 -16.10
C VAL A 207 4.78 -13.46 -15.90
N ALA A 208 4.72 -14.82 -15.98
CA ALA A 208 5.92 -15.63 -15.92
C ALA A 208 6.82 -15.37 -17.14
N LEU A 209 8.12 -15.21 -16.91
CA LEU A 209 9.13 -14.87 -17.93
C LEU A 209 8.78 -13.62 -18.76
N ASN A 210 8.04 -12.66 -18.16
CA ASN A 210 7.56 -11.49 -18.87
C ASN A 210 7.52 -10.26 -17.95
N VAL A 211 7.46 -9.07 -18.57
CA VAL A 211 7.10 -7.81 -17.94
C VAL A 211 5.90 -7.24 -18.68
N VAL A 212 4.87 -6.81 -17.93
CA VAL A 212 3.62 -6.32 -18.50
C VAL A 212 3.49 -4.84 -18.17
N PRO A 213 3.65 -3.91 -19.15
CA PRO A 213 3.59 -2.47 -18.89
C PRO A 213 2.15 -1.99 -18.74
N TRP A 214 1.44 -2.62 -17.81
CA TRP A 214 0.04 -2.34 -17.52
C TRP A 214 -0.36 -2.77 -16.10
N ALA A 215 -1.06 -1.88 -15.39
CA ALA A 215 -1.73 -2.19 -14.14
C ALA A 215 -3.04 -1.40 -14.03
N GLY A 216 -4.13 -2.10 -13.64
CA GLY A 216 -5.46 -1.50 -13.51
C GLY A 216 -6.23 -1.40 -14.82
N SER A 217 -7.16 -0.45 -14.91
CA SER A 217 -8.05 -0.21 -16.07
C SER A 217 -7.58 0.96 -16.93
N LEU A 218 -7.98 0.96 -18.21
CA LEU A 218 -7.72 2.05 -19.14
C LEU A 218 -8.45 3.33 -18.69
N ARG A 219 -7.75 4.47 -18.78
CA ARG A 219 -8.24 5.82 -18.59
C ARG A 219 -8.05 6.64 -19.88
N GLU A 220 -8.42 7.91 -19.82
CA GLU A 220 -8.25 8.84 -20.95
C GLU A 220 -6.78 8.95 -21.37
N ASP A 221 -6.53 9.27 -22.62
CA ASP A 221 -5.20 9.48 -23.22
C ASP A 221 -4.23 8.29 -23.07
N GLY A 222 -4.75 7.07 -22.88
CA GLY A 222 -3.93 5.86 -22.80
C GLY A 222 -3.31 5.58 -21.45
N TRP A 223 -3.62 6.37 -20.42
CA TRP A 223 -3.16 6.12 -19.05
C TRP A 223 -3.88 4.93 -18.42
N SER A 224 -3.19 4.25 -17.52
CA SER A 224 -3.82 3.26 -16.65
C SER A 224 -4.33 3.90 -15.34
N SER A 225 -5.34 3.26 -14.74
CA SER A 225 -5.86 3.73 -13.45
C SER A 225 -4.80 3.73 -12.35
N GLU A 226 -3.84 2.83 -12.40
CA GLU A 226 -2.76 2.75 -11.43
C GLU A 226 -1.80 3.95 -11.53
N GLU A 227 -1.47 4.34 -12.77
CA GLU A 227 -0.63 5.52 -13.05
C GLU A 227 -1.30 6.81 -12.57
N MET A 228 -2.60 6.94 -12.80
CA MET A 228 -3.36 8.09 -12.31
C MET A 228 -3.39 8.15 -10.78
N LYS A 229 -3.53 7.01 -10.10
CA LYS A 229 -3.45 6.94 -8.63
C LYS A 229 -2.11 7.45 -8.12
N VAL A 230 -0.99 6.98 -8.66
CA VAL A 230 0.35 7.42 -8.23
C VAL A 230 0.49 8.93 -8.36
N ARG A 231 0.04 9.50 -9.49
CA ARG A 231 0.07 10.95 -9.75
C ARG A 231 -0.79 11.73 -8.77
N ASP A 232 -2.06 11.41 -8.69
CA ASP A 232 -3.06 12.24 -7.99
C ASP A 232 -2.95 12.08 -6.47
N GLU A 233 -2.68 10.86 -6.00
CA GLU A 233 -2.44 10.60 -4.58
C GLU A 233 -1.15 11.26 -4.09
N SER A 234 -0.04 11.24 -4.86
CA SER A 234 1.19 11.94 -4.49
C SER A 234 0.96 13.44 -4.33
N ARG A 235 0.17 14.05 -5.22
CA ARG A 235 -0.21 15.47 -5.13
C ARG A 235 -0.99 15.76 -3.86
N LYS A 236 -1.98 14.92 -3.56
CA LYS A 236 -2.86 15.09 -2.39
C LYS A 236 -2.10 14.90 -1.07
N ILE A 237 -1.30 13.84 -0.95
CA ILE A 237 -0.53 13.52 0.26
C ILE A 237 0.50 14.60 0.57
N LEU A 238 1.23 15.08 -0.46
CA LEU A 238 2.29 16.08 -0.30
C LEU A 238 1.77 17.52 -0.28
N GLY A 239 0.48 17.76 -0.54
CA GLY A 239 -0.07 19.11 -0.67
C GLY A 239 0.48 19.89 -1.86
N LEU A 240 0.84 19.22 -2.94
CA LEU A 240 1.47 19.78 -4.15
C LEU A 240 0.56 19.59 -5.37
N PRO A 241 -0.51 20.38 -5.54
CA PRO A 241 -1.46 20.18 -6.63
C PRO A 241 -0.83 20.27 -8.02
N ASP A 242 0.24 21.06 -8.18
CA ASP A 242 0.93 21.30 -9.44
C ASP A 242 2.17 20.42 -9.65
N LEU A 243 2.40 19.42 -8.77
CA LEU A 243 3.52 18.49 -8.91
C LEU A 243 3.47 17.83 -10.29
N LYS A 244 4.57 17.92 -11.04
CA LYS A 244 4.71 17.19 -12.30
C LYS A 244 5.03 15.73 -12.00
N VAL A 245 4.23 14.82 -12.54
CA VAL A 245 4.43 13.38 -12.35
C VAL A 245 4.28 12.66 -13.68
N ALA A 246 5.32 11.95 -14.09
CA ALA A 246 5.28 10.97 -15.15
C ALA A 246 5.51 9.59 -14.53
N VAL A 247 4.63 8.64 -14.85
CA VAL A 247 4.71 7.30 -14.25
C VAL A 247 4.35 6.22 -15.27
N THR A 248 5.08 5.11 -15.23
CA THR A 248 4.75 3.87 -15.94
C THR A 248 4.64 2.74 -14.95
N CYS A 249 3.48 2.10 -14.92
CA CYS A 249 3.23 0.97 -14.03
C CYS A 249 3.42 -0.37 -14.75
N VAL A 250 4.37 -1.17 -14.26
CA VAL A 250 4.76 -2.43 -14.87
C VAL A 250 4.52 -3.59 -13.91
N ARG A 251 3.83 -4.63 -14.35
CA ARG A 251 3.70 -5.88 -13.60
C ARG A 251 4.88 -6.80 -13.91
N VAL A 252 5.49 -7.35 -12.86
CA VAL A 252 6.66 -8.23 -12.95
C VAL A 252 6.40 -9.57 -12.26
N PRO A 253 7.17 -10.66 -12.57
CA PRO A 253 6.98 -11.99 -11.99
C PRO A 253 7.55 -12.09 -10.56
N VAL A 254 7.13 -11.19 -9.69
CA VAL A 254 7.46 -11.13 -8.26
C VAL A 254 6.18 -11.34 -7.47
N VAL A 255 6.22 -12.20 -6.44
CA VAL A 255 5.01 -12.55 -5.68
C VAL A 255 4.54 -11.37 -4.82
N THR A 256 5.44 -10.79 -4.02
CA THR A 256 5.15 -9.70 -3.08
C THR A 256 6.31 -8.70 -3.12
N THR A 257 6.06 -7.47 -2.76
CA THR A 257 6.97 -6.32 -2.77
C THR A 257 6.98 -5.58 -4.11
N HIS A 258 6.52 -4.33 -4.07
CA HIS A 258 6.67 -3.40 -5.17
C HIS A 258 8.05 -2.74 -5.12
N SER A 259 8.64 -2.55 -6.29
CA SER A 259 9.87 -1.78 -6.44
C SER A 259 9.66 -0.64 -7.42
N LEU A 260 10.38 0.47 -7.25
CA LEU A 260 10.28 1.60 -8.15
C LEU A 260 11.67 2.23 -8.39
N THR A 261 11.94 2.59 -9.63
CA THR A 261 12.95 3.58 -9.94
C THR A 261 12.32 4.96 -9.85
N VAL A 262 12.97 5.86 -9.16
CA VAL A 262 12.48 7.23 -8.96
C VAL A 262 13.56 8.22 -9.40
N HIS A 263 13.17 9.11 -10.32
CA HIS A 263 13.85 10.36 -10.57
C HIS A 263 13.04 11.47 -9.92
N ALA A 264 13.63 12.18 -8.97
CA ALA A 264 12.99 13.29 -8.27
C ALA A 264 13.75 14.58 -8.51
N ARG A 265 13.05 15.63 -8.94
CA ARG A 265 13.63 16.96 -9.15
C ARG A 265 13.12 17.91 -8.07
N PHE A 266 14.03 18.67 -7.47
CA PHE A 266 13.78 19.55 -6.34
C PHE A 266 13.91 21.03 -6.69
N GLN A 267 13.70 21.93 -5.71
CA GLN A 267 13.76 23.38 -5.93
C GLN A 267 15.17 23.91 -6.17
N GLY A 268 16.18 23.23 -5.61
CA GLY A 268 17.57 23.63 -5.68
C GLY A 268 18.51 22.42 -5.80
N GLU A 269 19.80 22.68 -5.74
CA GLU A 269 20.81 21.64 -5.79
C GLU A 269 20.69 20.66 -4.62
N VAL A 270 20.82 19.36 -4.93
CA VAL A 270 20.72 18.25 -3.96
C VAL A 270 22.05 17.52 -3.89
N THR A 271 22.59 17.36 -2.68
CA THR A 271 23.77 16.53 -2.45
C THR A 271 23.35 15.11 -2.03
N VAL A 272 24.07 14.10 -2.53
CA VAL A 272 23.83 12.70 -2.19
C VAL A 272 24.02 12.46 -0.70
N ASP A 273 25.04 13.07 -0.10
CA ASP A 273 25.33 12.90 1.34
C ASP A 273 24.16 13.41 2.21
N LYS A 274 23.61 14.59 1.89
CA LYS A 274 22.47 15.13 2.62
C LYS A 274 21.20 14.30 2.39
N ALA A 275 20.98 13.83 1.17
CA ALA A 275 19.85 12.94 0.88
C ALA A 275 19.95 11.61 1.66
N ARG A 276 21.14 11.02 1.74
CA ARG A 276 21.40 9.81 2.54
C ARG A 276 21.20 10.04 4.04
N GLU A 277 21.66 11.17 4.57
CA GLU A 277 21.44 11.55 5.97
C GLU A 277 19.94 11.60 6.31
N ILE A 278 19.15 12.26 5.45
CA ILE A 278 17.70 12.37 5.60
C ILE A 278 17.06 10.98 5.56
N LEU A 279 17.37 10.19 4.54
CA LEU A 279 16.77 8.86 4.37
C LEU A 279 17.16 7.89 5.49
N ALA A 280 18.37 7.99 6.03
CA ALA A 280 18.83 7.14 7.13
C ALA A 280 18.12 7.43 8.46
N THR A 281 17.57 8.63 8.62
CA THR A 281 16.88 9.07 9.85
C THR A 281 15.36 9.20 9.70
N ALA A 282 14.85 9.08 8.47
CA ALA A 282 13.42 9.21 8.20
C ALA A 282 12.61 8.04 8.81
N PRO A 283 11.54 8.33 9.57
CA PRO A 283 10.67 7.29 10.09
C PRO A 283 10.11 6.41 8.96
N GLY A 284 10.07 5.11 9.16
CA GLY A 284 9.54 4.16 8.19
C GLY A 284 10.44 3.92 6.95
N VAL A 285 11.68 4.41 6.97
CA VAL A 285 12.67 4.21 5.88
C VAL A 285 13.88 3.43 6.40
N VAL A 286 14.36 2.49 5.59
CA VAL A 286 15.67 1.85 5.74
C VAL A 286 16.55 2.23 4.57
N LEU A 287 17.63 2.93 4.82
CA LEU A 287 18.66 3.19 3.80
C LEU A 287 19.60 1.97 3.72
N PHE A 288 19.54 1.24 2.61
CA PHE A 288 20.42 0.10 2.30
C PHE A 288 21.12 0.37 0.98
N ASP A 289 22.25 1.10 1.04
CA ASP A 289 22.88 1.72 -0.12
C ASP A 289 24.39 1.75 0.00
N ASN A 290 25.04 0.63 -0.33
CA ASN A 290 26.48 0.52 -0.48
C ASN A 290 26.81 -0.17 -1.80
N PRO A 291 26.72 0.55 -2.95
CA PRO A 291 26.90 -0.05 -4.27
C PRO A 291 28.30 -0.65 -4.48
N ALA A 292 29.32 -0.15 -3.79
CA ALA A 292 30.69 -0.68 -3.86
C ALA A 292 30.81 -2.10 -3.29
N ALA A 293 29.96 -2.43 -2.31
CA ALA A 293 29.83 -3.76 -1.73
C ALA A 293 28.72 -4.61 -2.40
N GLY A 294 28.01 -4.05 -3.41
CA GLY A 294 26.87 -4.73 -4.04
C GLY A 294 25.59 -4.71 -3.18
N GLU A 295 25.50 -3.81 -2.19
CA GLU A 295 24.38 -3.73 -1.27
C GLU A 295 23.34 -2.72 -1.76
N PHE A 296 22.14 -3.20 -2.07
CA PHE A 296 20.97 -2.42 -2.47
C PHE A 296 19.70 -3.25 -2.23
N PRO A 297 18.54 -2.62 -1.99
CA PRO A 297 17.32 -3.36 -1.67
C PRO A 297 16.77 -4.12 -2.87
N THR A 298 16.27 -5.33 -2.61
CA THR A 298 15.55 -6.15 -3.58
C THR A 298 14.25 -6.70 -2.96
N PRO A 299 13.24 -7.09 -3.76
CA PRO A 299 12.05 -7.74 -3.24
C PRO A 299 12.33 -8.97 -2.37
N ALA A 300 13.41 -9.71 -2.65
CA ALA A 300 13.77 -10.91 -1.89
C ALA A 300 14.20 -10.60 -0.45
N ASP A 301 14.76 -9.41 -0.22
CA ASP A 301 15.22 -8.96 1.10
C ASP A 301 14.11 -8.25 1.89
N VAL A 302 13.21 -7.57 1.17
CA VAL A 302 12.24 -6.62 1.76
C VAL A 302 10.91 -7.27 2.10
N VAL A 303 10.56 -8.38 1.46
CA VAL A 303 9.29 -9.08 1.71
C VAL A 303 9.12 -9.41 3.20
N GLY A 304 7.93 -9.09 3.75
CA GLY A 304 7.59 -9.32 5.15
C GLY A 304 8.16 -8.27 6.13
N THR A 305 8.85 -7.23 5.65
CA THR A 305 9.34 -6.13 6.48
C THR A 305 8.38 -4.93 6.43
N ASP A 306 8.42 -4.10 7.47
CA ASP A 306 7.53 -2.95 7.61
C ASP A 306 8.00 -1.68 6.88
N PRO A 307 9.29 -1.31 6.91
CA PRO A 307 9.76 -0.07 6.33
C PRO A 307 9.82 -0.12 4.79
N THR A 308 9.84 1.06 4.18
CA THR A 308 10.29 1.26 2.80
C THR A 308 11.82 1.24 2.76
N TRP A 309 12.39 0.38 1.93
CA TRP A 309 13.84 0.29 1.75
C TRP A 309 14.28 1.13 0.56
N VAL A 310 15.34 1.90 0.75
CA VAL A 310 15.88 2.82 -0.25
C VAL A 310 17.36 2.49 -0.50
N GLY A 311 17.74 2.48 -1.76
CA GLY A 311 19.13 2.34 -2.16
C GLY A 311 19.39 2.93 -3.56
N ARG A 312 20.60 2.77 -4.06
CA ARG A 312 21.01 3.32 -5.35
C ARG A 312 20.84 4.85 -5.41
N VAL A 313 21.04 5.54 -4.28
CA VAL A 313 20.94 7.00 -4.18
C VAL A 313 22.13 7.64 -4.89
N ARG A 314 21.84 8.43 -5.92
CA ARG A 314 22.83 9.10 -6.75
C ARG A 314 22.29 10.39 -7.33
N ARG A 315 23.17 11.35 -7.56
CA ARG A 315 22.82 12.61 -8.23
C ARG A 315 22.55 12.35 -9.71
N SER A 316 21.60 13.06 -10.28
CA SER A 316 21.45 13.11 -11.74
C SER A 316 22.74 13.64 -12.38
N LEU A 317 23.13 13.10 -13.54
CA LEU A 317 24.33 13.52 -14.24
C LEU A 317 24.17 14.90 -14.89
N ASP A 318 22.96 15.21 -15.32
CA ASP A 318 22.69 16.39 -16.16
C ASP A 318 21.94 17.51 -15.41
N ASP A 319 21.33 17.20 -14.25
CA ASP A 319 20.60 18.18 -13.44
C ASP A 319 21.06 18.15 -11.97
N PRO A 320 21.70 19.22 -11.47
CA PRO A 320 22.14 19.28 -10.07
C PRO A 320 20.98 19.28 -9.06
N ALA A 321 19.77 19.59 -9.50
CA ALA A 321 18.54 19.51 -8.69
C ALA A 321 17.88 18.12 -8.74
N GLY A 322 18.42 17.18 -9.51
CA GLY A 322 17.89 15.83 -9.72
C GLY A 322 18.56 14.78 -8.85
N LEU A 323 17.76 13.90 -8.28
CA LEU A 323 18.20 12.73 -7.51
C LEU A 323 17.56 11.46 -8.10
N GLU A 324 18.39 10.44 -8.26
CA GLU A 324 17.99 9.11 -8.68
C GLU A 324 18.07 8.14 -7.51
N PHE A 325 17.06 7.32 -7.28
CA PHE A 325 17.10 6.27 -6.27
C PHE A 325 16.16 5.11 -6.61
N PHE A 326 16.33 4.02 -5.91
CA PHE A 326 15.51 2.83 -6.01
C PHE A 326 14.84 2.58 -4.68
N VAL A 327 13.56 2.23 -4.70
CA VAL A 327 12.78 1.88 -3.50
C VAL A 327 12.18 0.51 -3.63
N CYS A 328 12.08 -0.19 -2.52
CA CYS A 328 11.32 -1.43 -2.35
C CYS A 328 10.41 -1.30 -1.11
N GLY A 329 9.14 -1.70 -1.23
CA GLY A 329 8.21 -1.75 -0.11
C GLY A 329 7.27 -2.95 -0.21
N ASP A 330 7.03 -3.65 0.89
CA ASP A 330 6.06 -4.73 0.91
C ASP A 330 4.65 -4.15 0.71
N ASN A 331 4.06 -4.45 -0.45
CA ASN A 331 2.79 -3.90 -0.90
C ASN A 331 1.58 -4.39 -0.11
N LEU A 332 1.72 -5.48 0.65
CA LEU A 332 0.68 -5.97 1.56
C LEU A 332 0.84 -5.41 2.98
N ARG A 333 2.07 -5.03 3.38
CA ARG A 333 2.37 -4.43 4.69
C ARG A 333 2.30 -2.90 4.61
N LYS A 334 3.41 -2.20 4.43
CA LYS A 334 3.40 -0.73 4.33
C LYS A 334 2.51 -0.25 3.19
N GLY A 335 2.45 -0.99 2.11
CA GLY A 335 1.60 -0.68 0.95
C GLY A 335 0.09 -0.78 1.22
N ALA A 336 -0.36 -1.38 2.33
CA ALA A 336 -1.77 -1.58 2.64
C ALA A 336 -2.02 -1.73 4.15
N ALA A 337 -1.85 -2.97 4.68
CA ALA A 337 -2.26 -3.34 6.02
C ALA A 337 -1.58 -2.52 7.12
N LEU A 338 -0.27 -2.31 7.03
CA LEU A 338 0.48 -1.56 8.05
C LEU A 338 0.07 -0.09 8.06
N ASN A 339 0.00 0.57 6.90
CA ASN A 339 -0.38 1.97 6.85
C ASN A 339 -1.82 2.16 7.37
N THR A 340 -2.74 1.24 7.05
CA THR A 340 -4.11 1.24 7.58
C THR A 340 -4.11 1.09 9.10
N ALA A 341 -3.32 0.17 9.66
CA ALA A 341 -3.19 -0.02 11.10
C ALA A 341 -2.57 1.21 11.78
N GLN A 342 -1.51 1.78 11.22
CA GLN A 342 -0.88 3.00 11.74
C GLN A 342 -1.84 4.20 11.76
N ILE A 343 -2.70 4.36 10.73
CA ILE A 343 -3.74 5.38 10.72
C ILE A 343 -4.77 5.08 11.83
N ALA A 344 -5.19 3.82 11.97
CA ALA A 344 -6.12 3.42 13.02
C ALA A 344 -5.53 3.68 14.43
N GLU A 345 -4.26 3.37 14.64
CA GLU A 345 -3.53 3.68 15.88
C GLU A 345 -3.44 5.19 16.15
N LEU A 346 -3.21 5.99 15.10
CA LEU A 346 -3.20 7.45 15.19
C LEU A 346 -4.58 7.99 15.61
N VAL A 347 -5.65 7.44 15.05
CA VAL A 347 -7.03 7.79 15.42
C VAL A 347 -7.35 7.32 16.84
N ALA A 348 -6.88 6.14 17.25
CA ALA A 348 -7.11 5.61 18.58
C ALA A 348 -6.56 6.50 19.71
N GLN A 349 -5.54 7.33 19.44
CA GLN A 349 -5.00 8.29 20.41
C GLN A 349 -5.99 9.41 20.77
N GLU A 350 -7.08 9.58 20.01
CA GLU A 350 -8.13 10.56 20.30
C GLU A 350 -9.13 10.05 21.35
N PHE A 351 -9.15 8.75 21.61
CA PHE A 351 -9.97 8.13 22.63
C PHE A 351 -9.26 8.20 24.00
N PRO A 352 -10.02 8.35 25.10
CA PRO A 352 -9.39 8.42 26.42
C PRO A 352 -8.56 7.16 26.69
N PRO A 353 -7.37 7.30 27.33
CA PRO A 353 -6.61 6.14 27.74
C PRO A 353 -7.40 5.33 28.76
N ALA A 354 -7.23 4.00 28.73
CA ALA A 354 -7.75 3.14 29.79
C ALA A 354 -7.25 3.61 31.15
N ALA A 355 -8.16 3.82 32.11
CA ALA A 355 -7.88 4.28 33.44
C ALA A 355 -7.07 3.27 34.26
#